data_f0bceaeed8ab6d1f654ff88f1fce26b3
#
_entry.id   f0bceaeed8ab6d1f654ff88f1fce26b3
#
_cell.length_a   1.000
_cell.length_b   1.000
_cell.length_c   1.000
_cell.angle_alpha   90.00
_cell.angle_beta   90.00
_cell.angle_gamma   90.00
#
_symmetry.space_group_name_H-M   'P 1'
#
loop_
_entity.id
_entity.type
_entity.pdbx_description
1 polymer ?
#
loop_
_entity_poly.entity_id
_entity_poly.type
_entity_poly.pdbx_seq_one_letter_code
_entity_poly.pdbx_strand_id
1 'polypeptide(L)'
;MSNRSLSVLPDESSKPILDAIHAAKKILQVKMFVFSDPELLKAVVAAHQRGVKVRVMLNAARRSGEDDNQEVRKALERAGIEVKDSNPAFGITHEKSMVVDEELAFVKSLNWATKNLTETRDYAISTTHPHGVKEILACFDADWHRKEFKPGLSAHLIWCPANGRERIAQFIDEVKHTLFVQNERYQDPVILERLVRARTRGVKIHLMARPPHSLKKEKIIEGVGGLRIMDDVGIKIHKLQHLKLHGKMLLADGCRAIVGSINLAPGSFDDRRELAIEFHDPELVNRLDAIARHDWKHSHPLDLTDEGLFMDLEEHGHGGAEKLVLRADHEHAQKHKK
;
A
#
# COMPACT_ATOMS: atom_id res chain seq x y z
N MET A 1 -3.68 23.58 14.37
CA MET A 1 -4.05 22.16 14.40
C MET A 1 -3.65 21.58 13.05
N SER A 2 -3.09 20.36 13.00
CA SER A 2 -2.79 19.71 11.73
C SER A 2 -4.08 19.46 10.94
N ASN A 3 -4.03 19.68 9.62
CA ASN A 3 -5.12 19.35 8.70
C ASN A 3 -5.14 17.86 8.37
N ARG A 4 -4.37 17.04 9.06
CA ARG A 4 -4.23 15.60 8.85
C ARG A 4 -4.28 14.84 10.15
N SER A 5 -4.70 13.56 10.08
CA SER A 5 -4.55 12.61 11.18
C SER A 5 -4.07 11.24 10.63
N LEU A 6 -3.37 10.51 11.49
CA LEU A 6 -2.85 9.18 11.19
C LEU A 6 -3.64 8.14 11.99
N SER A 7 -4.11 7.10 11.33
CA SER A 7 -4.60 5.87 11.95
C SER A 7 -3.67 4.71 11.65
N VAL A 8 -3.35 3.92 12.66
CA VAL A 8 -2.43 2.77 12.59
C VAL A 8 -3.20 1.51 12.95
N LEU A 9 -3.25 0.55 12.04
CA LEU A 9 -3.96 -0.71 12.24
C LEU A 9 -2.97 -1.85 12.51
N PRO A 10 -3.37 -2.80 13.34
CA PRO A 10 -4.64 -2.94 14.05
C PRO A 10 -4.67 -2.24 15.42
N ASP A 11 -3.64 -1.46 15.79
CA ASP A 11 -3.50 -0.81 17.10
C ASP A 11 -4.68 0.12 17.38
N GLU A 12 -5.19 0.77 16.35
CA GLU A 12 -6.47 1.48 16.36
C GLU A 12 -7.48 0.72 15.49
N SER A 13 -8.72 0.71 15.88
CA SER A 13 -9.78 0.07 15.10
C SER A 13 -10.12 0.86 13.83
N SER A 14 -11.05 0.34 13.02
CA SER A 14 -11.68 1.05 11.89
C SER A 14 -12.49 2.28 12.31
N LYS A 15 -12.57 2.58 13.62
CA LYS A 15 -13.42 3.64 14.20
C LYS A 15 -13.28 5.01 13.50
N PRO A 16 -12.09 5.54 13.20
CA PRO A 16 -11.98 6.83 12.49
C PRO A 16 -12.63 6.84 11.10
N ILE A 17 -12.58 5.71 10.40
CA ILE A 17 -13.23 5.54 9.10
C ILE A 17 -14.76 5.45 9.27
N LEU A 18 -15.22 4.65 10.23
CA LEU A 18 -16.63 4.49 10.55
C LEU A 18 -17.25 5.82 11.03
N ASP A 19 -16.58 6.54 11.93
CA ASP A 19 -17.03 7.85 12.41
C ASP A 19 -17.20 8.85 11.26
N ALA A 20 -16.26 8.87 10.31
CA ALA A 20 -16.35 9.72 9.12
C ALA A 20 -17.54 9.35 8.23
N ILE A 21 -17.79 8.05 8.01
CA ILE A 21 -18.96 7.59 7.25
C ILE A 21 -20.27 7.94 7.98
N HIS A 22 -20.32 7.79 9.30
CA HIS A 22 -21.49 8.13 10.10
C HIS A 22 -21.76 9.64 10.11
N ALA A 23 -20.70 10.46 10.07
CA ALA A 23 -20.81 11.92 10.04
C ALA A 23 -21.18 12.49 8.67
N ALA A 24 -21.12 11.70 7.59
CA ALA A 24 -21.43 12.13 6.25
C ALA A 24 -22.87 12.68 6.14
N LYS A 25 -23.03 13.86 5.50
CA LYS A 25 -24.30 14.60 5.38
C LYS A 25 -24.77 14.78 3.94
N LYS A 26 -23.83 14.92 2.99
CA LYS A 26 -24.14 15.28 1.60
C LYS A 26 -23.72 14.19 0.62
N ILE A 27 -22.44 13.86 0.62
CA ILE A 27 -21.86 12.93 -0.35
C ILE A 27 -20.77 12.05 0.28
N LEU A 28 -20.76 10.77 -0.09
CA LEU A 28 -19.72 9.82 0.23
C LEU A 28 -19.22 9.15 -1.05
N GLN A 29 -17.93 9.30 -1.33
CA GLN A 29 -17.28 8.68 -2.48
C GLN A 29 -16.22 7.70 -1.97
N VAL A 30 -16.30 6.45 -2.43
CA VAL A 30 -15.42 5.36 -2.02
C VAL A 30 -14.78 4.73 -3.23
N LYS A 31 -13.45 4.64 -3.25
CA LYS A 31 -12.68 3.87 -4.25
C LYS A 31 -11.87 2.80 -3.52
N MET A 32 -12.15 1.53 -3.81
CA MET A 32 -11.54 0.39 -3.09
C MET A 32 -11.09 -0.72 -4.04
N PHE A 33 -9.91 -1.28 -3.73
CA PHE A 33 -9.43 -2.48 -4.39
C PHE A 33 -10.19 -3.72 -3.92
N VAL A 34 -10.27 -3.95 -2.61
CA VAL A 34 -11.11 -4.99 -2.00
C VAL A 34 -11.97 -4.37 -0.91
N PHE A 35 -13.26 -4.62 -1.01
CA PHE A 35 -14.27 -4.24 -0.02
C PHE A 35 -15.09 -5.47 0.36
N SER A 36 -14.91 -6.02 1.54
CA SER A 36 -15.63 -7.21 2.03
C SER A 36 -15.97 -7.15 3.51
N ASP A 37 -15.56 -6.08 4.23
CA ASP A 37 -15.85 -5.92 5.65
C ASP A 37 -17.34 -5.61 5.88
N PRO A 38 -18.05 -6.41 6.70
CA PRO A 38 -19.50 -6.25 6.89
C PRO A 38 -19.88 -5.01 7.68
N GLU A 39 -19.03 -4.54 8.61
CA GLU A 39 -19.32 -3.36 9.42
C GLU A 39 -19.21 -2.08 8.57
N LEU A 40 -18.16 -1.96 7.76
CA LEU A 40 -18.01 -0.86 6.81
C LEU A 40 -19.12 -0.87 5.75
N LEU A 41 -19.51 -2.05 5.25
CA LEU A 41 -20.65 -2.17 4.34
C LEU A 41 -21.94 -1.65 4.98
N LYS A 42 -22.24 -2.08 6.21
CA LYS A 42 -23.40 -1.60 6.96
C LYS A 42 -23.39 -0.09 7.16
N ALA A 43 -22.23 0.50 7.49
CA ALA A 43 -22.08 1.95 7.64
C ALA A 43 -22.33 2.71 6.34
N VAL A 44 -21.81 2.23 5.20
CA VAL A 44 -22.04 2.83 3.86
C VAL A 44 -23.51 2.77 3.46
N VAL A 45 -24.16 1.62 3.67
CA VAL A 45 -25.60 1.47 3.38
C VAL A 45 -26.43 2.39 4.29
N ALA A 46 -26.11 2.48 5.58
CA ALA A 46 -26.79 3.38 6.50
C ALA A 46 -26.60 4.87 6.13
N ALA A 47 -25.43 5.26 5.63
CA ALA A 47 -25.23 6.62 5.11
C ALA A 47 -26.19 6.92 3.93
N HIS A 48 -26.33 5.99 2.98
CA HIS A 48 -27.26 6.12 1.87
C HIS A 48 -28.71 6.22 2.35
N GLN A 49 -29.13 5.39 3.31
CA GLN A 49 -30.47 5.42 3.88
C GLN A 49 -30.78 6.73 4.60
N ARG A 50 -29.77 7.45 5.12
CA ARG A 50 -29.93 8.80 5.68
C ARG A 50 -30.06 9.90 4.62
N GLY A 51 -29.98 9.55 3.33
CA GLY A 51 -30.08 10.51 2.21
C GLY A 51 -28.71 11.02 1.72
N VAL A 52 -27.60 10.48 2.20
CA VAL A 52 -26.26 10.80 1.66
C VAL A 52 -26.15 10.25 0.24
N LYS A 53 -25.67 11.05 -0.71
CA LYS A 53 -25.36 10.59 -2.06
C LYS A 53 -24.10 9.73 -2.03
N VAL A 54 -24.25 8.42 -2.13
CA VAL A 54 -23.13 7.48 -2.09
C VAL A 54 -22.76 7.02 -3.49
N ARG A 55 -21.45 7.09 -3.83
CA ARG A 55 -20.87 6.51 -5.05
C ARG A 55 -19.71 5.59 -4.66
N VAL A 56 -19.74 4.38 -5.15
CA VAL A 56 -18.70 3.38 -4.86
C VAL A 56 -18.05 2.91 -6.15
N MET A 57 -16.73 2.98 -6.22
CA MET A 57 -15.91 2.42 -7.30
C MET A 57 -15.12 1.24 -6.77
N LEU A 58 -15.31 0.06 -7.34
CA LEU A 58 -14.65 -1.17 -6.96
C LEU A 58 -13.73 -1.65 -8.06
N ASN A 59 -12.58 -2.20 -7.69
CA ASN A 59 -11.75 -2.88 -8.69
C ASN A 59 -12.58 -4.01 -9.32
N ALA A 60 -12.55 -4.09 -10.65
CA ALA A 60 -13.18 -5.16 -11.39
C ALA A 60 -12.50 -6.51 -11.07
N ALA A 61 -13.08 -7.61 -11.56
CA ALA A 61 -12.49 -8.93 -11.44
C ALA A 61 -11.03 -8.92 -11.91
N ARG A 62 -10.17 -9.63 -11.20
CA ARG A 62 -8.75 -9.75 -11.55
C ARG A 62 -8.62 -10.49 -12.89
N ARG A 63 -7.49 -10.31 -13.57
CA ARG A 63 -7.17 -11.09 -14.80
C ARG A 63 -7.22 -12.62 -14.58
N SER A 64 -7.04 -13.08 -13.33
CA SER A 64 -7.24 -14.48 -12.90
C SER A 64 -8.70 -14.92 -12.79
N GLY A 65 -9.67 -14.01 -13.00
CA GLY A 65 -11.10 -14.28 -12.84
C GLY A 65 -11.60 -14.16 -11.38
N GLU A 66 -10.74 -13.94 -10.41
CA GLU A 66 -11.12 -13.69 -9.01
C GLU A 66 -11.85 -12.35 -8.89
N ASP A 67 -13.07 -12.35 -8.40
CA ASP A 67 -13.85 -11.15 -8.07
C ASP A 67 -14.07 -11.05 -6.55
N ASP A 68 -13.13 -10.39 -5.88
CA ASP A 68 -13.17 -10.19 -4.43
C ASP A 68 -14.35 -9.28 -4.00
N ASN A 69 -15.00 -8.58 -4.93
CA ASN A 69 -16.00 -7.56 -4.65
C ASN A 69 -17.44 -7.97 -5.04
N GLN A 70 -17.64 -9.18 -5.56
CA GLN A 70 -18.93 -9.61 -6.10
C GLN A 70 -20.07 -9.51 -5.08
N GLU A 71 -19.85 -9.98 -3.86
CA GLU A 71 -20.91 -10.01 -2.84
C GLU A 71 -21.22 -8.61 -2.29
N VAL A 72 -20.19 -7.79 -2.04
CA VAL A 72 -20.41 -6.42 -1.57
C VAL A 72 -21.07 -5.57 -2.66
N ARG A 73 -20.70 -5.76 -3.93
CA ARG A 73 -21.36 -5.11 -5.08
C ARG A 73 -22.86 -5.38 -5.07
N LYS A 74 -23.25 -6.66 -5.04
CA LYS A 74 -24.66 -7.05 -4.99
C LYS A 74 -25.41 -6.43 -3.81
N ALA A 75 -24.76 -6.35 -2.65
CA ALA A 75 -25.37 -5.76 -1.45
C ALA A 75 -25.56 -4.23 -1.60
N LEU A 76 -24.57 -3.52 -2.13
CA LEU A 76 -24.65 -2.07 -2.40
C LEU A 76 -25.72 -1.75 -3.44
N GLU A 77 -25.78 -2.50 -4.54
CA GLU A 77 -26.75 -2.33 -5.62
C GLU A 77 -28.20 -2.61 -5.14
N ARG A 78 -28.39 -3.66 -4.31
CA ARG A 78 -29.71 -3.92 -3.66
C ARG A 78 -30.13 -2.79 -2.73
N ALA A 79 -29.18 -2.09 -2.12
CA ALA A 79 -29.47 -0.91 -1.29
C ALA A 79 -29.74 0.35 -2.11
N GLY A 80 -29.65 0.31 -3.44
CA GLY A 80 -29.86 1.45 -4.34
C GLY A 80 -28.63 2.35 -4.49
N ILE A 81 -27.47 1.91 -4.06
CA ILE A 81 -26.20 2.65 -4.15
C ILE A 81 -25.62 2.50 -5.56
N GLU A 82 -25.16 3.62 -6.14
CA GLU A 82 -24.49 3.60 -7.44
C GLU A 82 -23.08 3.02 -7.32
N VAL A 83 -22.86 1.87 -7.98
CA VAL A 83 -21.58 1.15 -8.00
C VAL A 83 -21.06 1.09 -9.43
N LYS A 84 -19.78 1.42 -9.60
CA LYS A 84 -19.07 1.25 -10.89
C LYS A 84 -17.81 0.43 -10.74
N ASP A 85 -17.46 -0.29 -11.80
CA ASP A 85 -16.12 -0.85 -11.94
C ASP A 85 -15.09 0.26 -12.08
N SER A 86 -13.91 0.00 -11.57
CA SER A 86 -12.75 0.87 -11.75
C SER A 86 -12.42 1.11 -13.23
N ASN A 87 -11.68 2.17 -13.49
CA ASN A 87 -11.34 2.58 -14.85
C ASN A 87 -10.51 1.49 -15.55
N PRO A 88 -10.98 0.90 -16.67
CA PRO A 88 -10.32 -0.18 -17.38
C PRO A 88 -9.03 0.25 -18.10
N ALA A 89 -8.72 1.54 -18.14
CA ALA A 89 -7.43 2.04 -18.63
C ALA A 89 -6.25 1.56 -17.77
N PHE A 90 -6.52 1.10 -16.54
CA PHE A 90 -5.52 0.55 -15.63
C PHE A 90 -5.71 -0.95 -15.49
N GLY A 91 -4.60 -1.70 -15.47
CA GLY A 91 -4.67 -3.15 -15.25
C GLY A 91 -5.30 -3.51 -13.90
N ILE A 92 -5.10 -2.67 -12.88
CA ILE A 92 -5.72 -2.75 -11.55
C ILE A 92 -5.88 -1.34 -10.99
N THR A 93 -7.02 -1.05 -10.37
CA THR A 93 -7.16 0.09 -9.45
C THR A 93 -6.87 -0.38 -8.03
N HIS A 94 -5.64 -0.16 -7.59
CA HIS A 94 -5.18 -0.56 -6.27
C HIS A 94 -5.26 0.58 -5.24
N GLU A 95 -5.67 1.75 -5.65
CA GLU A 95 -6.00 2.89 -4.79
C GLU A 95 -7.08 2.52 -3.76
N LYS A 96 -6.93 3.03 -2.54
CA LYS A 96 -7.87 2.88 -1.44
C LYS A 96 -8.12 4.24 -0.82
N SER A 97 -9.12 4.94 -1.37
CA SER A 97 -9.48 6.29 -0.93
C SER A 97 -10.95 6.41 -0.57
N MET A 98 -11.27 7.43 0.19
CA MET A 98 -12.65 7.82 0.53
C MET A 98 -12.69 9.33 0.69
N VAL A 99 -13.75 9.95 0.18
CA VAL A 99 -14.01 11.37 0.42
C VAL A 99 -15.40 11.56 0.98
N VAL A 100 -15.51 12.36 2.04
CA VAL A 100 -16.73 12.69 2.75
C VAL A 100 -17.03 14.17 2.60
N ASP A 101 -18.20 14.48 2.11
CA ASP A 101 -18.78 15.83 1.96
C ASP A 101 -17.90 16.85 1.23
N GLU A 102 -16.95 16.36 0.40
CA GLU A 102 -15.94 17.15 -0.31
C GLU A 102 -14.99 17.95 0.60
N GLU A 103 -14.95 17.60 1.90
CA GLU A 103 -14.20 18.31 2.94
C GLU A 103 -13.14 17.45 3.61
N LEU A 104 -13.36 16.12 3.68
CA LEU A 104 -12.48 15.17 4.34
C LEU A 104 -12.13 14.03 3.39
N ALA A 105 -10.85 13.78 3.17
CA ALA A 105 -10.37 12.64 2.38
C ALA A 105 -9.51 11.69 3.20
N PHE A 106 -9.54 10.41 2.83
CA PHE A 106 -8.66 9.37 3.36
C PHE A 106 -7.80 8.76 2.25
N VAL A 107 -6.51 8.66 2.51
CA VAL A 107 -5.52 7.89 1.73
C VAL A 107 -5.07 6.71 2.58
N LYS A 108 -5.22 5.49 2.08
CA LYS A 108 -5.07 4.28 2.90
C LYS A 108 -4.17 3.25 2.23
N SER A 109 -3.46 2.46 3.04
CA SER A 109 -2.80 1.23 2.59
C SER A 109 -3.73 0.02 2.66
N LEU A 110 -4.68 0.03 3.60
CA LEU A 110 -5.58 -1.09 3.90
C LEU A 110 -6.71 -1.25 2.88
N ASN A 111 -7.07 -2.49 2.60
CA ASN A 111 -8.37 -2.83 2.02
C ASN A 111 -9.46 -2.76 3.10
N TRP A 112 -10.70 -2.61 2.69
CA TRP A 112 -11.85 -2.77 3.57
C TRP A 112 -12.24 -4.25 3.69
N ALA A 113 -11.34 -5.03 4.27
CA ALA A 113 -11.51 -6.44 4.58
C ALA A 113 -11.15 -6.66 6.05
N THR A 114 -11.90 -7.45 6.79
CA THR A 114 -11.73 -7.64 8.24
C THR A 114 -10.29 -8.00 8.61
N LYS A 115 -9.63 -8.87 7.82
CA LYS A 115 -8.21 -9.21 8.03
C LYS A 115 -7.26 -8.00 7.97
N ASN A 116 -7.57 -7.00 7.12
CA ASN A 116 -6.75 -5.78 7.03
C ASN A 116 -7.04 -4.79 8.17
N LEU A 117 -8.13 -4.98 8.88
CA LEU A 117 -8.47 -4.17 10.05
C LEU A 117 -7.93 -4.77 11.35
N THR A 118 -7.67 -6.09 11.39
CA THR A 118 -7.39 -6.82 12.64
C THR A 118 -6.08 -7.61 12.66
N GLU A 119 -5.49 -7.96 11.50
CA GLU A 119 -4.34 -8.88 11.42
C GLU A 119 -3.12 -8.28 10.72
N THR A 120 -3.29 -7.15 10.03
CA THR A 120 -2.19 -6.56 9.25
C THR A 120 -1.74 -5.22 9.81
N ARG A 121 -0.43 -4.94 9.73
CA ARG A 121 0.08 -3.58 9.89
C ARG A 121 -0.31 -2.80 8.65
N ASP A 122 -1.16 -1.80 8.85
CA ASP A 122 -1.68 -0.90 7.83
C ASP A 122 -1.82 0.53 8.35
N TYR A 123 -1.99 1.48 7.42
CA TYR A 123 -2.03 2.90 7.71
C TYR A 123 -3.15 3.61 6.96
N ALA A 124 -3.73 4.63 7.57
CA ALA A 124 -4.62 5.58 6.91
C ALA A 124 -4.24 7.01 7.31
N ILE A 125 -4.15 7.90 6.34
CA ILE A 125 -4.05 9.34 6.57
C ILE A 125 -5.37 9.97 6.17
N SER A 126 -6.00 10.69 7.10
CA SER A 126 -7.09 11.59 6.75
C SER A 126 -6.57 13.00 6.55
N THR A 127 -7.20 13.76 5.66
CA THR A 127 -6.83 15.15 5.38
C THR A 127 -8.05 16.01 5.07
N THR A 128 -8.06 17.23 5.63
CA THR A 128 -9.00 18.29 5.28
C THR A 128 -8.32 19.39 4.47
N HIS A 129 -7.08 19.17 4.00
CA HIS A 129 -6.37 20.15 3.17
C HIS A 129 -7.09 20.33 1.83
N PRO A 130 -7.60 21.54 1.49
CA PRO A 130 -8.53 21.74 0.38
C PRO A 130 -7.99 21.26 -0.97
N HIS A 131 -6.72 21.54 -1.29
CA HIS A 131 -6.12 21.11 -2.55
C HIS A 131 -6.00 19.58 -2.63
N GLY A 132 -5.66 18.91 -1.52
CA GLY A 132 -5.60 17.45 -1.47
C GLY A 132 -6.96 16.80 -1.67
N VAL A 133 -7.98 17.29 -0.94
CA VAL A 133 -9.36 16.80 -1.08
C VAL A 133 -9.85 17.01 -2.51
N LYS A 134 -9.66 18.22 -3.07
CA LYS A 134 -10.09 18.56 -4.44
C LYS A 134 -9.40 17.68 -5.50
N GLU A 135 -8.13 17.37 -5.32
CA GLU A 135 -7.39 16.54 -6.28
C GLU A 135 -7.85 15.06 -6.22
N ILE A 136 -8.10 14.52 -5.02
CA ILE A 136 -8.64 13.16 -4.85
C ILE A 136 -10.05 13.07 -5.48
N LEU A 137 -10.89 14.08 -5.28
CA LEU A 137 -12.19 14.19 -5.94
C LEU A 137 -12.07 14.23 -7.46
N ALA A 138 -11.19 15.06 -7.99
CA ALA A 138 -10.96 15.18 -9.43
C ALA A 138 -10.51 13.84 -10.04
N CYS A 139 -9.65 13.09 -9.34
CA CYS A 139 -9.26 11.75 -9.76
C CYS A 139 -10.44 10.77 -9.71
N PHE A 140 -11.25 10.82 -8.65
CA PHE A 140 -12.43 9.97 -8.54
C PHE A 140 -13.40 10.24 -9.70
N ASP A 141 -13.73 11.50 -9.96
CA ASP A 141 -14.67 11.88 -11.02
C ASP A 141 -14.12 11.58 -12.43
N ALA A 142 -12.82 11.76 -12.66
CA ALA A 142 -12.19 11.38 -13.92
C ALA A 142 -12.27 9.86 -14.16
N ASP A 143 -11.93 9.06 -13.17
CA ASP A 143 -12.01 7.60 -13.27
C ASP A 143 -13.47 7.11 -13.37
N TRP A 144 -14.40 7.78 -12.68
CA TRP A 144 -15.84 7.49 -12.75
C TRP A 144 -16.45 7.72 -14.15
N HIS A 145 -15.98 8.76 -14.83
CA HIS A 145 -16.44 9.15 -16.17
C HIS A 145 -15.52 8.65 -17.29
N ARG A 146 -14.49 7.84 -16.97
CA ARG A 146 -13.52 7.31 -17.95
C ARG A 146 -12.76 8.42 -18.68
N LYS A 147 -12.44 9.49 -17.97
CA LYS A 147 -11.68 10.65 -18.47
C LYS A 147 -10.23 10.58 -18.00
N GLU A 148 -9.36 11.28 -18.70
CA GLU A 148 -7.98 11.47 -18.28
C GLU A 148 -7.94 12.30 -16.99
N PHE A 149 -7.07 11.88 -16.06
CA PHE A 149 -6.74 12.62 -14.84
C PHE A 149 -5.28 13.06 -14.88
N LYS A 150 -5.05 14.34 -14.61
CA LYS A 150 -3.71 14.92 -14.47
C LYS A 150 -3.55 15.44 -13.04
N PRO A 151 -2.60 14.87 -12.24
CA PRO A 151 -2.30 15.40 -10.92
C PRO A 151 -1.62 16.76 -11.01
N GLY A 152 -1.60 17.52 -9.91
CA GLY A 152 -0.85 18.77 -9.84
C GLY A 152 -1.47 19.87 -8.96
N LEU A 153 -2.62 19.61 -8.35
CA LEU A 153 -3.23 20.56 -7.41
C LEU A 153 -2.58 20.50 -6.02
N SER A 154 -2.09 19.33 -5.64
CA SER A 154 -1.46 19.10 -4.35
C SER A 154 -0.05 18.57 -4.50
N ALA A 155 0.94 19.30 -3.97
CA ALA A 155 2.33 18.83 -3.92
C ALA A 155 2.53 17.61 -3.02
N HIS A 156 1.55 17.27 -2.18
CA HIS A 156 1.64 16.18 -1.21
C HIS A 156 1.13 14.84 -1.73
N LEU A 157 0.32 14.83 -2.80
CA LEU A 157 -0.23 13.59 -3.34
C LEU A 157 0.71 12.98 -4.39
N ILE A 158 0.81 11.66 -4.34
CA ILE A 158 1.68 10.86 -5.21
C ILE A 158 0.80 9.85 -5.93
N TRP A 159 0.82 9.89 -7.27
CA TRP A 159 -0.08 9.13 -8.12
C TRP A 159 0.66 8.18 -9.05
N CYS A 160 0.16 6.97 -9.19
CA CYS A 160 0.54 6.08 -10.27
C CYS A 160 -0.62 5.91 -11.27
N PRO A 161 -0.27 5.79 -12.55
CA PRO A 161 1.05 5.73 -13.16
C PRO A 161 1.63 7.11 -13.56
N ALA A 162 1.32 8.20 -12.88
CA ALA A 162 1.73 9.56 -13.27
C ALA A 162 3.14 9.95 -12.75
N ASN A 163 3.29 10.17 -11.43
CA ASN A 163 4.52 10.69 -10.83
C ASN A 163 5.08 9.80 -9.70
N GLY A 164 4.50 8.63 -9.45
CA GLY A 164 4.79 7.81 -8.27
C GLY A 164 6.25 7.35 -8.19
N ARG A 165 6.80 6.80 -9.27
CA ARG A 165 8.19 6.31 -9.28
C ARG A 165 9.17 7.45 -9.05
N GLU A 166 9.02 8.56 -9.76
CA GLU A 166 9.89 9.72 -9.65
C GLU A 166 9.86 10.32 -8.23
N ARG A 167 8.68 10.55 -7.68
CA ARG A 167 8.50 11.12 -6.34
C ARG A 167 9.07 10.24 -5.25
N ILE A 168 8.88 8.92 -5.31
CA ILE A 168 9.45 7.99 -4.33
C ILE A 168 10.97 7.89 -4.51
N ALA A 169 11.48 7.86 -5.74
CA ALA A 169 12.93 7.88 -5.99
C ALA A 169 13.57 9.15 -5.42
N GLN A 170 12.99 10.32 -5.68
CA GLN A 170 13.46 11.59 -5.13
C GLN A 170 13.42 11.60 -3.59
N PHE A 171 12.33 11.10 -2.99
CA PHE A 171 12.21 10.99 -1.54
C PHE A 171 13.37 10.18 -0.94
N ILE A 172 13.75 9.06 -1.56
CA ILE A 172 14.87 8.21 -1.11
C ILE A 172 16.22 8.92 -1.33
N ASP A 173 16.40 9.63 -2.44
CA ASP A 173 17.64 10.37 -2.75
C ASP A 173 17.93 11.47 -1.74
N GLU A 174 16.91 12.09 -1.19
CA GLU A 174 17.01 13.19 -0.24
C GLU A 174 17.24 12.73 1.21
N VAL A 175 17.16 11.44 1.53
CA VAL A 175 17.42 10.89 2.88
C VAL A 175 18.89 11.08 3.25
N LYS A 176 19.14 11.56 4.47
CA LYS A 176 20.49 11.86 4.96
C LYS A 176 20.99 10.86 6.00
N HIS A 177 20.14 10.40 6.89
CA HIS A 177 20.56 9.61 8.07
C HIS A 177 19.87 8.28 8.21
N THR A 178 18.54 8.27 8.22
CA THR A 178 17.76 7.06 8.51
C THR A 178 16.56 6.93 7.60
N LEU A 179 16.30 5.70 7.15
CA LEU A 179 15.12 5.38 6.36
C LEU A 179 14.46 4.11 6.89
N PHE A 180 13.21 4.20 7.35
CA PHE A 180 12.36 3.04 7.57
C PHE A 180 11.49 2.82 6.33
N VAL A 181 11.44 1.57 5.87
CA VAL A 181 10.57 1.18 4.75
C VAL A 181 9.76 -0.05 5.15
N GLN A 182 8.46 0.06 5.05
CA GLN A 182 7.54 -1.08 5.14
C GLN A 182 6.83 -1.22 3.80
N ASN A 183 6.99 -2.35 3.14
CA ASN A 183 6.33 -2.64 1.87
C ASN A 183 6.24 -4.15 1.64
N GLU A 184 5.25 -4.56 0.87
CA GLU A 184 5.07 -5.98 0.54
C GLU A 184 5.99 -6.46 -0.60
N ARG A 185 6.47 -5.53 -1.44
CA ARG A 185 7.22 -5.86 -2.66
C ARG A 185 8.37 -4.90 -2.87
N TYR A 186 9.51 -5.45 -3.25
CA TYR A 186 10.75 -4.72 -3.55
C TYR A 186 11.31 -5.24 -4.88
N GLN A 187 10.71 -4.78 -6.00
CA GLN A 187 10.93 -5.35 -7.33
C GLN A 187 11.22 -4.29 -8.39
N ASP A 188 10.92 -3.01 -8.12
CA ASP A 188 11.17 -1.95 -9.09
C ASP A 188 12.67 -1.60 -9.15
N PRO A 189 13.33 -1.76 -10.32
CA PRO A 189 14.77 -1.59 -10.42
C PRO A 189 15.25 -0.17 -10.10
N VAL A 190 14.46 0.85 -10.40
CA VAL A 190 14.80 2.23 -10.06
C VAL A 190 14.81 2.42 -8.56
N ILE A 191 13.77 1.94 -7.87
CA ILE A 191 13.66 2.07 -6.42
C ILE A 191 14.74 1.25 -5.70
N LEU A 192 15.01 0.02 -6.16
CA LEU A 192 16.11 -0.79 -5.61
C LEU A 192 17.44 -0.07 -5.74
N GLU A 193 17.74 0.48 -6.91
CA GLU A 193 18.97 1.24 -7.16
C GLU A 193 19.07 2.47 -6.23
N ARG A 194 17.99 3.21 -5.97
CA ARG A 194 17.97 4.34 -5.04
C ARG A 194 18.22 3.91 -3.59
N LEU A 195 17.67 2.78 -3.17
CA LEU A 195 17.93 2.21 -1.84
C LEU A 195 19.40 1.80 -1.68
N VAL A 196 19.98 1.15 -2.69
CA VAL A 196 21.41 0.79 -2.71
C VAL A 196 22.29 2.05 -2.65
N ARG A 197 22.00 3.08 -3.45
CA ARG A 197 22.73 4.37 -3.39
C ARG A 197 22.57 5.06 -2.02
N ALA A 198 21.40 5.04 -1.43
CA ALA A 198 21.18 5.60 -0.10
C ALA A 198 22.05 4.87 0.93
N ARG A 199 22.12 3.54 0.86
CA ARG A 199 23.01 2.73 1.70
C ARG A 199 24.48 3.08 1.50
N THR A 200 24.91 3.27 0.25
CA THR A 200 26.30 3.67 -0.10
C THR A 200 26.64 5.07 0.43
N ARG A 201 25.65 5.99 0.49
CA ARG A 201 25.83 7.30 1.16
C ARG A 201 25.92 7.22 2.69
N GLY A 202 25.77 6.04 3.29
CA GLY A 202 25.82 5.84 4.74
C GLY A 202 24.46 5.93 5.44
N VAL A 203 23.35 5.99 4.71
CA VAL A 203 22.01 5.98 5.30
C VAL A 203 21.76 4.63 5.99
N LYS A 204 21.25 4.67 7.22
CA LYS A 204 20.79 3.49 7.94
C LYS A 204 19.39 3.13 7.46
N ILE A 205 19.28 2.04 6.69
CA ILE A 205 18.01 1.58 6.14
C ILE A 205 17.49 0.41 6.99
N HIS A 206 16.25 0.54 7.46
CA HIS A 206 15.49 -0.48 8.18
C HIS A 206 14.33 -0.91 7.30
N LEU A 207 14.47 -2.06 6.65
CA LEU A 207 13.52 -2.53 5.67
C LEU A 207 12.69 -3.68 6.24
N MET A 208 11.37 -3.58 6.15
CA MET A 208 10.46 -4.64 6.53
C MET A 208 9.75 -5.18 5.30
N ALA A 209 9.76 -6.50 5.15
CA ALA A 209 9.18 -7.21 4.02
C ALA A 209 8.26 -8.35 4.48
N ARG A 210 7.45 -8.85 3.58
CA ARG A 210 6.72 -10.10 3.79
C ARG A 210 7.68 -11.28 3.68
N PRO A 211 7.50 -12.33 4.51
CA PRO A 211 8.31 -13.53 4.40
C PRO A 211 8.03 -14.26 3.07
N PRO A 212 9.03 -14.94 2.48
CA PRO A 212 8.91 -15.61 1.19
C PRO A 212 7.76 -16.61 1.10
N HIS A 213 7.52 -17.43 2.13
CA HIS A 213 6.41 -18.39 2.16
C HIS A 213 5.01 -17.75 2.02
N SER A 214 4.88 -16.46 2.34
CA SER A 214 3.60 -15.74 2.20
C SER A 214 3.30 -15.31 0.76
N LEU A 215 4.24 -15.49 -0.16
CA LEU A 215 4.09 -15.20 -1.58
C LEU A 215 3.45 -16.39 -2.31
N LYS A 216 2.74 -16.14 -3.39
CA LYS A 216 2.31 -17.21 -4.30
C LYS A 216 3.55 -17.90 -4.87
N LYS A 217 3.51 -19.24 -5.01
CA LYS A 217 4.65 -20.07 -5.41
C LYS A 217 5.35 -19.56 -6.69
N GLU A 218 4.58 -19.16 -7.68
CA GLU A 218 5.09 -18.61 -8.95
C GLU A 218 5.70 -17.20 -8.83
N LYS A 219 5.54 -16.55 -7.67
CA LYS A 219 6.03 -15.19 -7.37
C LYS A 219 7.21 -15.14 -6.39
N ILE A 220 7.65 -16.29 -5.89
CA ILE A 220 8.69 -16.35 -4.85
C ILE A 220 10.01 -15.80 -5.38
N ILE A 221 10.48 -16.28 -6.54
CA ILE A 221 11.75 -15.85 -7.15
C ILE A 221 11.75 -14.35 -7.42
N GLU A 222 10.69 -13.85 -8.06
CA GLU A 222 10.51 -12.42 -8.34
C GLU A 222 10.48 -11.59 -7.05
N GLY A 223 9.83 -12.10 -5.99
CA GLY A 223 9.69 -11.41 -4.71
C GLY A 223 10.97 -11.38 -3.88
N VAL A 224 11.83 -12.38 -4.00
CA VAL A 224 13.06 -12.53 -3.21
C VAL A 224 14.25 -11.82 -3.86
N GLY A 225 14.31 -11.74 -5.19
CA GLY A 225 15.47 -11.21 -5.91
C GLY A 225 15.87 -9.80 -5.48
N GLY A 226 14.92 -8.89 -5.38
CA GLY A 226 15.18 -7.53 -4.91
C GLY A 226 15.64 -7.46 -3.44
N LEU A 227 15.11 -8.34 -2.58
CA LEU A 227 15.51 -8.43 -1.18
C LEU A 227 16.96 -8.90 -1.04
N ARG A 228 17.38 -9.91 -1.82
CA ARG A 228 18.77 -10.39 -1.84
C ARG A 228 19.75 -9.31 -2.27
N ILE A 229 19.46 -8.59 -3.34
CA ILE A 229 20.30 -7.47 -3.78
C ILE A 229 20.52 -6.44 -2.67
N MET A 230 19.49 -6.15 -1.89
CA MET A 230 19.61 -5.21 -0.77
C MET A 230 20.34 -5.80 0.43
N ASP A 231 20.15 -7.07 0.71
CA ASP A 231 20.88 -7.80 1.78
C ASP A 231 22.39 -7.87 1.48
N ASP A 232 22.77 -8.16 0.24
CA ASP A 232 24.15 -8.21 -0.24
C ASP A 232 24.92 -6.88 -0.03
N VAL A 233 24.23 -5.75 -0.06
CA VAL A 233 24.83 -4.43 0.23
C VAL A 233 24.70 -4.03 1.72
N GLY A 234 24.25 -4.96 2.56
CA GLY A 234 24.15 -4.78 4.01
C GLY A 234 22.95 -3.96 4.49
N ILE A 235 21.87 -3.90 3.71
CA ILE A 235 20.57 -3.40 4.19
C ILE A 235 19.92 -4.49 5.03
N LYS A 236 19.57 -4.17 6.27
CA LYS A 236 18.89 -5.12 7.16
C LYS A 236 17.43 -5.26 6.78
N ILE A 237 16.99 -6.50 6.58
CA ILE A 237 15.64 -6.85 6.17
C ILE A 237 14.98 -7.73 7.22
N HIS A 238 13.84 -7.31 7.73
CA HIS A 238 13.11 -7.99 8.78
C HIS A 238 11.66 -8.32 8.35
N LYS A 239 11.06 -9.29 9.05
CA LYS A 239 9.61 -9.59 9.00
C LYS A 239 8.97 -9.27 10.34
N LEU A 240 7.71 -8.79 10.33
CA LEU A 240 6.92 -8.63 11.54
C LEU A 240 6.70 -9.99 12.22
N GLN A 241 6.70 -9.99 13.55
CA GLN A 241 6.55 -11.22 14.34
C GLN A 241 5.07 -11.62 14.49
N HIS A 242 4.20 -10.68 14.85
CA HIS A 242 2.82 -10.96 15.24
C HIS A 242 1.78 -10.45 14.25
N LEU A 243 2.17 -9.60 13.31
CA LEU A 243 1.29 -9.02 12.30
C LEU A 243 1.77 -9.39 10.91
N LYS A 244 0.84 -9.49 9.98
CA LYS A 244 1.17 -9.57 8.56
C LYS A 244 1.47 -8.17 8.05
N LEU A 245 2.54 -7.98 7.30
CA LEU A 245 2.85 -6.71 6.67
C LEU A 245 1.97 -6.51 5.43
N HIS A 246 1.20 -5.43 5.41
CA HIS A 246 0.44 -4.97 4.24
C HIS A 246 0.60 -3.46 4.01
N GLY A 247 0.98 -2.71 5.02
CA GLY A 247 1.25 -1.28 4.96
C GLY A 247 2.34 -0.92 3.94
N LYS A 248 2.21 0.25 3.33
CA LYS A 248 3.20 0.85 2.44
C LYS A 248 3.58 2.20 3.04
N MET A 249 4.76 2.24 3.64
CA MET A 249 5.25 3.38 4.39
C MET A 249 6.75 3.58 4.13
N LEU A 250 7.12 4.82 3.88
CA LEU A 250 8.50 5.29 3.94
C LEU A 250 8.59 6.41 4.98
N LEU A 251 9.59 6.35 5.86
CA LEU A 251 9.83 7.37 6.88
C LEU A 251 11.30 7.77 6.85
N ALA A 252 11.58 9.03 6.48
CA ALA A 252 12.90 9.59 6.29
C ALA A 252 13.28 10.51 7.45
N ASP A 253 14.46 10.26 8.06
CA ASP A 253 15.14 11.11 9.03
C ASP A 253 14.26 11.54 10.24
N GLY A 254 13.17 10.82 10.51
CA GLY A 254 12.19 11.17 11.53
C GLY A 254 11.49 12.51 11.30
N CYS A 255 11.49 13.04 10.07
CA CYS A 255 10.92 14.37 9.77
C CYS A 255 9.93 14.41 8.62
N ARG A 256 9.86 13.37 7.78
CA ARG A 256 8.88 13.27 6.68
C ARG A 256 8.54 11.81 6.36
N ALA A 257 7.33 11.59 5.87
CA ALA A 257 6.85 10.25 5.58
C ALA A 257 5.96 10.21 4.34
N ILE A 258 5.91 9.02 3.72
CA ILE A 258 4.95 8.66 2.67
C ILE A 258 4.13 7.48 3.18
N VAL A 259 2.82 7.56 3.03
CA VAL A 259 1.87 6.46 3.30
C VAL A 259 0.88 6.34 2.16
N GLY A 260 0.54 5.12 1.76
CA GLY A 260 -0.48 4.91 0.73
C GLY A 260 -0.58 3.47 0.24
N SER A 261 -1.02 3.31 -1.00
CA SER A 261 -1.29 2.01 -1.60
C SER A 261 -0.13 1.45 -2.44
N ILE A 262 0.91 2.25 -2.73
CA ILE A 262 1.93 1.96 -3.74
C ILE A 262 2.89 0.87 -3.28
N ASN A 263 2.88 -0.27 -3.95
CA ASN A 263 3.92 -1.27 -3.81
C ASN A 263 5.17 -0.86 -4.63
N LEU A 264 6.37 -1.18 -4.12
CA LEU A 264 7.63 -0.87 -4.80
C LEU A 264 7.94 -1.92 -5.89
N ALA A 265 7.03 -2.00 -6.86
CA ALA A 265 7.05 -2.96 -7.95
C ALA A 265 6.64 -2.29 -9.27
N PRO A 266 7.21 -2.70 -10.44
CA PRO A 266 6.93 -2.08 -11.74
C PRO A 266 5.43 -1.95 -12.04
N GLY A 267 4.64 -3.00 -11.79
CA GLY A 267 3.21 -2.96 -12.05
C GLY A 267 2.45 -1.88 -11.27
N SER A 268 2.91 -1.50 -10.04
CA SER A 268 2.31 -0.39 -9.30
C SER A 268 2.60 0.96 -9.94
N PHE A 269 3.79 1.13 -10.50
CA PHE A 269 4.20 2.40 -11.09
C PHE A 269 3.70 2.60 -12.52
N ASP A 270 3.56 1.53 -13.30
CA ASP A 270 3.36 1.61 -14.75
C ASP A 270 1.93 1.27 -15.20
N ASP A 271 1.20 0.43 -14.45
CA ASP A 271 -0.06 -0.18 -14.92
C ASP A 271 -1.24 0.02 -13.95
N ARG A 272 -0.99 0.52 -12.74
CA ARG A 272 -2.02 0.61 -11.70
C ARG A 272 -2.40 2.03 -11.35
N ARG A 273 -3.68 2.23 -11.06
CA ARG A 273 -4.12 3.42 -10.33
C ARG A 273 -3.80 3.23 -8.84
N GLU A 274 -2.86 4.03 -8.34
CA GLU A 274 -2.42 4.03 -6.95
C GLU A 274 -2.37 5.45 -6.40
N LEU A 275 -2.45 5.59 -5.08
CA LEU A 275 -2.36 6.85 -4.37
C LEU A 275 -1.54 6.72 -3.10
N ALA A 276 -0.64 7.65 -2.88
CA ALA A 276 0.02 7.87 -1.60
C ALA A 276 0.03 9.37 -1.25
N ILE A 277 0.30 9.67 0.01
CA ILE A 277 0.44 11.03 0.52
C ILE A 277 1.76 11.17 1.24
N GLU A 278 2.49 12.23 0.89
CA GLU A 278 3.69 12.68 1.60
C GLU A 278 3.31 13.74 2.64
N PHE A 279 3.86 13.64 3.83
CA PHE A 279 3.60 14.58 4.91
C PHE A 279 4.82 14.76 5.81
N HIS A 280 4.87 15.93 6.48
CA HIS A 280 5.92 16.33 7.39
C HIS A 280 5.35 17.02 8.65
N ASP A 281 4.09 16.74 8.97
CA ASP A 281 3.45 17.18 10.20
C ASP A 281 4.16 16.55 11.40
N PRO A 282 4.80 17.32 12.31
CA PRO A 282 5.68 16.75 13.33
C PRO A 282 4.97 15.76 14.26
N GLU A 283 3.72 16.01 14.63
CA GLU A 283 2.95 15.12 15.49
C GLU A 283 2.72 13.75 14.81
N LEU A 284 2.32 13.74 13.53
CA LEU A 284 2.07 12.53 12.78
C LEU A 284 3.36 11.74 12.53
N VAL A 285 4.43 12.47 12.14
CA VAL A 285 5.73 11.88 11.87
C VAL A 285 6.33 11.27 13.13
N ASN A 286 6.31 11.97 14.26
CA ASN A 286 6.80 11.44 15.53
C ASN A 286 6.05 10.18 15.97
N ARG A 287 4.73 10.16 15.77
CA ARG A 287 3.91 9.00 16.07
C ARG A 287 4.26 7.82 15.14
N LEU A 288 4.41 8.07 13.84
CA LEU A 288 4.80 7.04 12.87
C LEU A 288 6.21 6.51 13.16
N ASP A 289 7.16 7.36 13.56
CA ASP A 289 8.52 6.97 13.95
C ASP A 289 8.49 6.04 15.19
N ALA A 290 7.68 6.36 16.19
CA ALA A 290 7.51 5.51 17.36
C ALA A 290 6.98 4.11 16.98
N ILE A 291 6.00 4.03 16.07
CA ILE A 291 5.46 2.77 15.55
C ILE A 291 6.51 2.02 14.74
N ALA A 292 7.20 2.69 13.82
CA ALA A 292 8.24 2.06 12.99
C ALA A 292 9.37 1.46 13.84
N ARG A 293 9.80 2.17 14.88
CA ARG A 293 10.80 1.68 15.86
C ARG A 293 10.27 0.53 16.70
N HIS A 294 9.03 0.60 17.13
CA HIS A 294 8.37 -0.48 17.85
C HIS A 294 8.31 -1.75 17.00
N ASP A 295 7.79 -1.64 15.78
CA ASP A 295 7.69 -2.74 14.83
C ASP A 295 9.07 -3.36 14.55
N TRP A 296 10.09 -2.50 14.34
CA TRP A 296 11.46 -2.96 14.12
C TRP A 296 12.02 -3.74 15.32
N LYS A 297 11.82 -3.23 16.53
CA LYS A 297 12.29 -3.88 17.76
C LYS A 297 11.64 -5.24 17.96
N HIS A 298 10.39 -5.41 17.55
CA HIS A 298 9.60 -6.64 17.69
C HIS A 298 9.47 -7.38 16.34
N SER A 299 10.53 -7.40 15.57
CA SER A 299 10.62 -8.08 14.29
C SER A 299 11.77 -9.09 14.27
N HIS A 300 11.77 -9.98 13.29
CA HIS A 300 12.85 -10.95 13.08
C HIS A 300 13.57 -10.69 11.77
N PRO A 301 14.91 -10.82 11.71
CA PRO A 301 15.62 -10.83 10.44
C PRO A 301 15.05 -11.90 9.50
N LEU A 302 14.99 -11.57 8.22
CA LEU A 302 14.76 -12.57 7.17
C LEU A 302 16.10 -13.22 6.85
N ASP A 303 16.12 -14.55 6.86
CA ASP A 303 17.23 -15.32 6.30
C ASP A 303 16.98 -15.50 4.80
N LEU A 304 17.74 -14.79 3.99
CA LEU A 304 17.62 -14.78 2.52
C LEU A 304 18.70 -15.65 1.86
N THR A 305 19.49 -16.39 2.62
CA THR A 305 20.39 -17.44 2.10
C THR A 305 19.57 -18.56 1.44
N ASP A 306 20.20 -19.36 0.60
CA ASP A 306 19.50 -20.49 -0.05
C ASP A 306 18.95 -21.47 0.98
N GLU A 307 19.73 -21.75 2.05
CA GLU A 307 19.31 -22.62 3.15
C GLU A 307 18.13 -22.01 3.92
N GLY A 308 18.20 -20.73 4.28
CA GLY A 308 17.11 -20.03 4.99
C GLY A 308 15.83 -19.98 4.18
N LEU A 309 15.91 -19.72 2.88
CA LEU A 309 14.74 -19.76 1.99
C LEU A 309 14.15 -21.16 1.87
N PHE A 310 15.00 -22.17 1.75
CA PHE A 310 14.57 -23.57 1.70
C PHE A 310 13.80 -23.95 2.97
N MET A 311 14.37 -23.65 4.14
CA MET A 311 13.74 -23.91 5.43
C MET A 311 12.40 -23.18 5.58
N ASP A 312 12.36 -21.86 5.28
CA ASP A 312 11.12 -21.05 5.36
C ASP A 312 10.01 -21.61 4.46
N LEU A 313 10.35 -22.09 3.25
CA LEU A 313 9.39 -22.61 2.30
C LEU A 313 8.90 -24.02 2.66
N GLU A 314 9.79 -24.90 3.15
CA GLU A 314 9.42 -26.25 3.58
C GLU A 314 8.55 -26.25 4.84
N GLU A 315 8.91 -25.48 5.86
CA GLU A 315 8.13 -25.34 7.08
C GLU A 315 6.70 -24.86 6.83
N HIS A 316 6.48 -24.13 5.74
CA HIS A 316 5.17 -23.61 5.37
C HIS A 316 4.49 -24.35 4.21
N GLY A 317 4.94 -25.57 3.90
CA GLY A 317 4.26 -26.49 2.97
C GLY A 317 4.42 -26.18 1.48
N HIS A 318 5.42 -25.35 1.10
CA HIS A 318 5.77 -25.10 -0.29
C HIS A 318 6.68 -26.23 -0.85
N GLY A 319 6.25 -27.48 -0.82
CA GLY A 319 7.03 -28.62 -1.32
C GLY A 319 7.61 -28.41 -2.71
N GLY A 320 8.89 -28.83 -2.90
CA GLY A 320 9.65 -28.63 -4.13
C GLY A 320 10.42 -27.28 -4.18
N ALA A 321 10.62 -26.65 -3.03
CA ALA A 321 11.41 -25.44 -2.85
C ALA A 321 12.85 -25.58 -3.39
N GLU A 322 13.46 -26.76 -3.24
CA GLU A 322 14.78 -27.09 -3.79
C GLU A 322 14.92 -26.75 -5.28
N LYS A 323 13.91 -27.07 -6.10
CA LYS A 323 13.91 -26.75 -7.53
C LYS A 323 13.73 -25.26 -7.82
N LEU A 324 13.18 -24.49 -6.89
CA LEU A 324 12.99 -23.04 -7.03
C LEU A 324 14.27 -22.28 -6.68
N VAL A 325 14.97 -22.70 -5.65
CA VAL A 325 16.23 -22.10 -5.21
C VAL A 325 17.37 -22.41 -6.20
N LEU A 326 17.52 -23.66 -6.60
CA LEU A 326 18.54 -24.09 -7.57
C LEU A 326 18.34 -23.55 -8.99
N ARG A 327 17.11 -23.23 -9.41
CA ARG A 327 16.86 -22.57 -10.72
C ARG A 327 17.37 -21.13 -10.73
N ALA A 328 17.30 -20.40 -9.64
CA ALA A 328 17.82 -19.05 -9.54
C ALA A 328 19.33 -19.01 -9.73
N ASP A 329 20.07 -19.97 -9.14
CA ASP A 329 21.53 -20.10 -9.30
C ASP A 329 21.94 -20.50 -10.72
N HIS A 330 21.20 -21.37 -11.39
CA HIS A 330 21.49 -21.79 -12.76
C HIS A 330 21.26 -20.67 -13.78
N GLU A 331 20.23 -19.86 -13.62
CA GLU A 331 19.98 -18.71 -14.49
C GLU A 331 21.01 -17.60 -14.28
N HIS A 332 21.47 -17.39 -13.05
CA HIS A 332 22.53 -16.42 -12.73
C HIS A 332 23.88 -16.87 -13.30
N ALA A 333 24.25 -18.15 -13.13
CA ALA A 333 25.50 -18.72 -13.63
C ALA A 333 25.57 -18.76 -15.18
N GLN A 334 24.44 -18.88 -15.90
CA GLN A 334 24.41 -18.84 -17.35
C GLN A 334 24.50 -17.43 -17.93
N LYS A 335 24.03 -16.41 -17.21
CA LYS A 335 24.15 -14.99 -17.65
C LYS A 335 25.57 -14.43 -17.51
N HIS A 336 26.39 -15.01 -16.65
CA HIS A 336 27.80 -14.61 -16.46
C HIS A 336 28.79 -15.41 -17.32
N LYS A 337 28.34 -16.38 -18.14
CA LYS A 337 29.17 -17.16 -19.07
C LYS A 337 28.99 -16.77 -20.54
N LYS A 338 28.22 -15.72 -20.82
CA LYS A 338 28.13 -15.08 -22.14
C LYS A 338 28.62 -13.64 -22.04
#